data_0f932305d6331e151389bab166955f02
#
_entry.id   0f932305d6331e151389bab166955f02
#
_cell.length_a   1.000
_cell.length_b   1.000
_cell.length_c   1.000
_cell.angle_alpha   90.00
_cell.angle_beta   90.00
_cell.angle_gamma   90.00
#
_symmetry.space_group_name_H-M   'P 1'
#
loop_
_entity.id
_entity.type
_entity.pdbx_description
1 polymer ?
#
loop_
_entity_poly.entity_id
_entity_poly.type
_entity_poly.pdbx_seq_one_letter_code
_entity_poly.pdbx_strand_id
1 'polypeptide(L)'
;MKRQQRPQVDRRSFLSLAGAGLATGLMGCGGFSIGGLEVIPHCSPPCGGEHMKFKISLAEWSLHRSLQSGKMTNLDFPGMTRNDFDLDAVEYVNSFFKDKAQDEAYLDELKKRCDDHGVQSLLIMCDGEGQLGDPDSKSRETAIQNHHRWVDAARRLGCHSIRVNAASQGSYEEQMKLAADGLSRLTEYAANQELNVIVENHGGLSSNGAWLSGVMKMVNQPRCGTLPDFGNFNLGGGKTYDRYLGVQELMPFAKAVSAKSHEFSEEGNE
;
A
#
# COMPACT_ATOMS: atom_id res chain seq x y z
N MET A 1 -47.18 5.37 -6.90
CA MET A 1 -45.85 4.93 -7.43
C MET A 1 -45.09 4.21 -6.33
N LYS A 2 -45.02 2.88 -6.42
CA LYS A 2 -44.31 2.02 -5.43
C LYS A 2 -42.82 2.03 -5.75
N ARG A 3 -41.96 2.48 -4.82
CA ARG A 3 -40.51 2.34 -4.91
C ARG A 3 -40.14 0.85 -4.76
N GLN A 4 -39.57 0.26 -5.79
CA GLN A 4 -38.94 -1.03 -5.73
C GLN A 4 -37.66 -0.92 -4.87
N GLN A 5 -37.64 -1.64 -3.75
CA GLN A 5 -36.42 -1.87 -2.96
C GLN A 5 -35.51 -2.84 -3.74
N ARG A 6 -34.28 -2.42 -4.01
CA ARG A 6 -33.25 -3.30 -4.54
C ARG A 6 -32.79 -4.27 -3.45
N PRO A 7 -32.57 -5.55 -3.74
CA PRO A 7 -32.07 -6.49 -2.75
C PRO A 7 -30.66 -6.09 -2.33
N GLN A 8 -30.41 -6.00 -1.02
CA GLN A 8 -29.07 -5.92 -0.47
C GLN A 8 -28.43 -7.32 -0.64
N VAL A 9 -27.38 -7.39 -1.42
CA VAL A 9 -26.53 -8.59 -1.52
C VAL A 9 -25.66 -8.63 -0.26
N ASP A 10 -25.87 -9.64 0.57
CA ASP A 10 -25.07 -9.88 1.76
C ASP A 10 -23.64 -10.27 1.33
N ARG A 11 -22.64 -9.55 1.86
CA ARG A 11 -21.21 -9.76 1.58
C ARG A 11 -20.71 -11.18 1.94
N ARG A 12 -21.40 -11.89 2.82
CA ARG A 12 -21.10 -13.29 3.16
C ARG A 12 -21.39 -14.26 2.03
N SER A 13 -22.34 -13.95 1.15
CA SER A 13 -22.69 -14.81 0.01
C SER A 13 -21.66 -14.78 -1.11
N PHE A 14 -20.81 -13.75 -1.18
CA PHE A 14 -19.78 -13.61 -2.20
C PHE A 14 -18.55 -14.50 -1.93
N LEU A 15 -18.25 -14.80 -0.66
CA LEU A 15 -17.11 -15.63 -0.27
C LEU A 15 -17.41 -17.13 -0.27
N SER A 16 -18.67 -17.55 -0.30
CA SER A 16 -19.06 -18.96 -0.27
C SER A 16 -19.12 -19.66 -1.62
N LEU A 17 -18.93 -18.96 -2.75
CA LEU A 17 -18.90 -19.56 -4.08
C LEU A 17 -17.51 -20.02 -4.55
N ALA A 18 -16.45 -19.76 -3.79
CA ALA A 18 -15.08 -20.14 -4.14
C ALA A 18 -14.60 -21.47 -3.54
N GLY A 19 -15.48 -22.22 -2.86
CA GLY A 19 -15.10 -23.38 -2.05
C GLY A 19 -15.88 -24.66 -2.28
N ALA A 20 -16.20 -25.05 -3.53
CA ALA A 20 -16.77 -26.40 -3.75
C ALA A 20 -16.30 -26.96 -5.10
N GLY A 21 -15.24 -27.77 -5.05
CA GLY A 21 -14.72 -28.47 -6.22
C GLY A 21 -13.60 -29.45 -5.89
N LEU A 22 -13.87 -30.42 -5.01
CA LEU A 22 -13.03 -31.60 -4.79
C LEU A 22 -13.85 -32.83 -5.11
N ALA A 23 -13.50 -33.55 -6.20
CA ALA A 23 -13.58 -35.01 -6.24
C ALA A 23 -13.00 -35.59 -7.53
N THR A 24 -11.89 -36.28 -7.38
CA THR A 24 -11.51 -37.60 -7.94
C THR A 24 -11.75 -37.90 -9.42
N GLY A 25 -10.67 -38.30 -10.10
CA GLY A 25 -10.73 -39.05 -11.35
C GLY A 25 -9.36 -39.30 -11.96
N LEU A 26 -8.63 -40.31 -11.44
CA LEU A 26 -7.58 -40.99 -12.21
C LEU A 26 -8.22 -41.70 -13.40
N MET A 27 -7.77 -41.44 -14.62
CA MET A 27 -7.74 -42.46 -15.67
C MET A 27 -6.85 -42.06 -16.83
N GLY A 28 -6.09 -42.96 -17.28
CA GLY A 28 -5.06 -43.31 -18.12
C GLY A 28 -5.13 -42.80 -19.57
N CYS A 29 -3.94 -42.63 -20.09
CA CYS A 29 -3.66 -42.46 -21.54
C CYS A 29 -3.96 -43.74 -22.29
N GLY A 30 -4.91 -43.66 -23.26
CA GLY A 30 -5.12 -44.69 -24.25
C GLY A 30 -5.42 -44.00 -25.58
N GLY A 31 -4.47 -44.00 -26.51
CA GLY A 31 -4.67 -43.47 -27.86
C GLY A 31 -5.52 -44.39 -28.71
N PHE A 32 -6.47 -43.82 -29.46
CA PHE A 32 -7.08 -44.42 -30.61
C PHE A 32 -6.98 -43.46 -31.81
N SER A 33 -6.37 -43.95 -32.89
CA SER A 33 -6.22 -43.26 -34.14
C SER A 33 -7.27 -43.76 -35.11
N ILE A 34 -8.10 -42.88 -35.63
CA ILE A 34 -8.88 -43.11 -36.85
C ILE A 34 -8.98 -41.80 -37.67
N GLY A 35 -8.41 -41.82 -38.88
CA GLY A 35 -8.85 -41.01 -40.02
C GLY A 35 -8.50 -39.52 -40.03
N GLY A 36 -7.33 -39.17 -40.54
CA GLY A 36 -7.08 -38.08 -41.47
C GLY A 36 -7.75 -36.73 -41.25
N LEU A 37 -7.49 -36.04 -40.12
CA LEU A 37 -7.52 -34.59 -39.99
C LEU A 37 -6.53 -34.24 -38.91
N GLU A 38 -5.45 -33.55 -39.27
CA GLU A 38 -4.52 -32.99 -38.30
C GLU A 38 -5.24 -31.92 -37.49
N VAL A 39 -5.74 -32.30 -36.33
CA VAL A 39 -6.13 -31.35 -35.30
C VAL A 39 -4.84 -30.89 -34.65
N ILE A 40 -4.44 -29.67 -34.95
CA ILE A 40 -3.38 -28.97 -34.21
C ILE A 40 -3.79 -29.01 -32.73
N PRO A 41 -3.01 -29.64 -31.83
CA PRO A 41 -3.34 -29.58 -30.41
C PRO A 41 -3.25 -28.12 -30.00
N HIS A 42 -4.38 -27.52 -29.58
CA HIS A 42 -4.35 -26.33 -28.76
C HIS A 42 -3.50 -26.68 -27.54
N CYS A 43 -2.27 -26.21 -27.55
CA CYS A 43 -1.44 -26.19 -26.35
C CYS A 43 -2.17 -25.33 -25.31
N SER A 44 -2.93 -25.95 -24.43
CA SER A 44 -3.30 -25.36 -23.17
C SER A 44 -1.99 -25.03 -22.47
N PRO A 45 -1.76 -23.80 -21.99
CA PRO A 45 -0.56 -23.49 -21.23
C PRO A 45 -0.48 -24.46 -20.05
N PRO A 46 0.73 -24.90 -19.65
CA PRO A 46 0.87 -25.81 -18.55
C PRO A 46 0.24 -25.18 -17.32
N CYS A 47 -0.79 -25.81 -16.77
CA CYS A 47 -1.37 -25.50 -15.46
C CYS A 47 -0.36 -25.87 -14.37
N GLY A 48 0.66 -25.07 -14.20
CA GLY A 48 1.78 -25.25 -13.28
C GLY A 48 2.54 -23.96 -13.04
N GLY A 49 1.91 -22.79 -13.30
CA GLY A 49 2.42 -21.54 -12.77
C GLY A 49 2.26 -21.55 -11.26
N GLU A 50 3.36 -21.48 -10.52
CA GLU A 50 3.31 -21.05 -9.12
C GLU A 50 2.48 -19.76 -9.10
N HIS A 51 1.27 -19.84 -8.57
CA HIS A 51 0.48 -18.65 -8.28
C HIS A 51 1.33 -17.82 -7.33
N MET A 52 1.91 -16.73 -7.80
CA MET A 52 2.50 -15.75 -6.92
C MET A 52 1.39 -15.28 -6.00
N LYS A 53 1.39 -15.81 -4.78
CA LYS A 53 0.45 -15.37 -3.75
C LYS A 53 0.94 -14.02 -3.28
N PHE A 54 0.30 -12.95 -3.75
CA PHE A 54 0.50 -11.64 -3.17
C PHE A 54 0.03 -11.69 -1.71
N LYS A 55 0.86 -11.17 -0.81
CA LYS A 55 0.42 -10.90 0.55
C LYS A 55 -0.38 -9.61 0.55
N ILE A 56 -1.51 -9.63 1.22
CA ILE A 56 -2.45 -8.51 1.29
C ILE A 56 -2.48 -8.00 2.72
N SER A 57 -2.41 -6.69 2.88
CA SER A 57 -2.63 -5.98 4.14
C SER A 57 -3.85 -5.06 4.03
N LEU A 58 -4.45 -4.74 5.17
CA LEU A 58 -5.50 -3.73 5.23
C LEU A 58 -4.88 -2.37 5.57
N ALA A 59 -5.09 -1.39 4.71
CA ALA A 59 -4.74 -0.01 5.00
C ALA A 59 -5.83 0.62 5.89
N GLU A 60 -5.43 1.24 6.99
CA GLU A 60 -6.34 1.87 7.96
C GLU A 60 -7.21 2.96 7.31
N TRP A 61 -6.69 3.63 6.28
CA TRP A 61 -7.46 4.59 5.50
C TRP A 61 -8.71 4.00 4.85
N SER A 62 -8.74 2.71 4.55
CA SER A 62 -9.93 2.02 4.03
C SER A 62 -11.12 2.13 4.98
N LEU A 63 -10.87 2.30 6.27
CA LEU A 63 -11.87 2.44 7.34
C LEU A 63 -11.98 3.88 7.88
N HIS A 64 -11.38 4.87 7.18
CA HIS A 64 -11.30 6.26 7.66
C HIS A 64 -12.63 6.86 8.12
N ARG A 65 -13.74 6.53 7.45
CA ARG A 65 -15.07 7.03 7.84
C ARG A 65 -15.52 6.52 9.21
N SER A 66 -15.21 5.28 9.54
CA SER A 66 -15.53 4.67 10.83
C SER A 66 -14.64 5.25 11.94
N LEU A 67 -13.36 5.43 11.67
CA LEU A 67 -12.40 6.05 12.57
C LEU A 67 -12.75 7.52 12.83
N GLN A 68 -12.98 8.31 11.80
CA GLN A 68 -13.34 9.73 11.92
C GLN A 68 -14.69 9.96 12.62
N SER A 69 -15.63 9.04 12.50
CA SER A 69 -16.93 9.13 13.19
C SER A 69 -16.91 8.58 14.63
N GLY A 70 -15.76 8.06 15.10
CA GLY A 70 -15.63 7.48 16.43
C GLY A 70 -16.34 6.13 16.61
N LYS A 71 -16.77 5.48 15.53
CA LYS A 71 -17.37 4.13 15.58
C LYS A 71 -16.36 3.04 15.88
N MET A 72 -15.10 3.30 15.65
CA MET A 72 -13.96 2.48 15.98
C MET A 72 -12.77 3.38 16.31
N THR A 73 -11.80 2.82 17.01
CA THR A 73 -10.51 3.45 17.30
C THR A 73 -9.38 2.71 16.59
N ASN A 74 -8.20 3.33 16.53
CA ASN A 74 -6.99 2.68 16.03
C ASN A 74 -6.68 1.37 16.77
N LEU A 75 -6.98 1.28 18.08
CA LEU A 75 -6.79 0.05 18.86
C LEU A 75 -7.75 -1.09 18.47
N ASP A 76 -8.87 -0.80 17.84
CA ASP A 76 -9.82 -1.84 17.36
C ASP A 76 -9.42 -2.40 16.00
N PHE A 77 -8.53 -1.69 15.29
CA PHE A 77 -8.18 -1.96 13.90
C PHE A 77 -7.55 -3.36 13.69
N PRO A 78 -6.58 -3.85 14.51
CA PRO A 78 -6.04 -5.20 14.34
C PRO A 78 -7.09 -6.29 14.47
N GLY A 79 -7.96 -6.20 15.49
CA GLY A 79 -9.03 -7.18 15.70
C GLY A 79 -10.05 -7.21 14.56
N MET A 80 -10.45 -6.03 14.06
CA MET A 80 -11.34 -5.92 12.90
C MET A 80 -10.69 -6.48 11.64
N THR A 81 -9.41 -6.19 11.40
CA THR A 81 -8.66 -6.72 10.26
C THR A 81 -8.72 -8.23 10.22
N ARG A 82 -8.50 -8.89 11.36
CA ARG A 82 -8.53 -10.35 11.44
C ARG A 82 -9.95 -10.91 11.34
N ASN A 83 -10.88 -10.35 12.12
CA ASN A 83 -12.19 -10.97 12.31
C ASN A 83 -13.15 -10.68 11.15
N ASP A 84 -13.11 -9.50 10.56
CA ASP A 84 -14.07 -9.05 9.54
C ASP A 84 -13.53 -9.21 8.12
N PHE A 85 -12.19 -9.19 7.93
CA PHE A 85 -11.56 -9.24 6.60
C PHE A 85 -10.72 -10.51 6.39
N ASP A 86 -10.47 -11.31 7.43
CA ASP A 86 -9.59 -12.50 7.41
C ASP A 86 -8.18 -12.18 6.86
N LEU A 87 -7.66 -10.99 7.21
CA LEU A 87 -6.31 -10.54 6.86
C LEU A 87 -5.42 -10.61 8.10
N ASP A 88 -4.10 -10.76 7.87
CA ASP A 88 -3.10 -10.93 8.91
C ASP A 88 -2.04 -9.80 8.91
N ALA A 89 -2.31 -8.69 8.23
CA ALA A 89 -1.40 -7.56 8.20
C ALA A 89 -2.14 -6.21 8.08
N VAL A 90 -1.57 -5.17 8.69
CA VAL A 90 -2.12 -3.82 8.76
C VAL A 90 -1.11 -2.74 8.39
N GLU A 91 -1.63 -1.64 7.86
CA GLU A 91 -0.91 -0.41 7.56
C GLU A 91 -1.63 0.76 8.22
N TYR A 92 -0.93 1.44 9.13
CA TYR A 92 -1.51 2.52 9.92
C TYR A 92 -1.46 3.87 9.22
N VAL A 93 -2.32 4.81 9.69
CA VAL A 93 -2.25 6.23 9.33
C VAL A 93 -2.07 7.05 10.60
N ASN A 94 -1.01 7.83 10.66
CA ASN A 94 -0.61 8.60 11.85
C ASN A 94 -1.71 9.54 12.38
N SER A 95 -2.60 10.02 11.51
CA SER A 95 -3.68 10.94 11.91
C SER A 95 -4.69 10.33 12.87
N PHE A 96 -4.81 9.00 12.91
CA PHE A 96 -5.76 8.30 13.80
C PHE A 96 -5.21 8.06 15.22
N PHE A 97 -3.90 8.28 15.42
CA PHE A 97 -3.25 8.22 16.73
C PHE A 97 -2.13 9.26 16.90
N LYS A 98 -2.40 10.48 16.41
CA LYS A 98 -1.40 11.56 16.24
C LYS A 98 -0.68 11.93 17.53
N ASP A 99 -1.37 11.93 18.66
CA ASP A 99 -0.82 12.27 19.98
C ASP A 99 -0.07 11.11 20.63
N LYS A 100 -0.02 9.93 19.96
CA LYS A 100 0.44 8.66 20.53
C LYS A 100 1.77 8.18 20.00
N ALA A 101 2.41 8.94 19.10
CA ALA A 101 3.69 8.54 18.51
C ALA A 101 4.79 8.24 19.56
N GLN A 102 4.73 8.91 20.71
CA GLN A 102 5.68 8.76 21.81
C GLN A 102 5.05 8.20 23.09
N ASP A 103 3.80 7.78 23.07
CA ASP A 103 3.09 7.12 24.16
C ASP A 103 3.40 5.63 24.13
N GLU A 104 4.45 5.25 24.86
CA GLU A 104 4.94 3.87 24.88
C GLU A 104 3.86 2.87 25.32
N ALA A 105 3.06 3.22 26.33
CA ALA A 105 2.01 2.33 26.82
C ALA A 105 0.92 2.09 25.77
N TYR A 106 0.59 3.14 25.01
CA TYR A 106 -0.35 3.01 23.89
C TYR A 106 0.19 2.15 22.75
N LEU A 107 1.45 2.36 22.36
CA LEU A 107 2.09 1.59 21.30
C LEU A 107 2.25 0.12 21.71
N ASP A 108 2.55 -0.17 22.97
CA ASP A 108 2.61 -1.53 23.49
C ASP A 108 1.24 -2.21 23.50
N GLU A 109 0.18 -1.48 23.87
CA GLU A 109 -1.18 -1.99 23.78
C GLU A 109 -1.58 -2.29 22.33
N LEU A 110 -1.27 -1.38 21.38
CA LEU A 110 -1.53 -1.60 19.97
C LEU A 110 -0.78 -2.82 19.43
N LYS A 111 0.51 -2.95 19.77
CA LYS A 111 1.32 -4.11 19.42
C LYS A 111 0.75 -5.39 20.01
N LYS A 112 0.37 -5.36 21.30
CA LYS A 112 -0.25 -6.51 21.96
C LYS A 112 -1.52 -6.95 21.25
N ARG A 113 -2.37 -6.04 20.82
CA ARG A 113 -3.58 -6.37 20.05
C ARG A 113 -3.26 -7.01 18.71
N CYS A 114 -2.21 -6.57 18.04
CA CYS A 114 -1.73 -7.23 16.84
C CYS A 114 -1.30 -8.68 17.14
N ASP A 115 -0.50 -8.87 18.19
CA ASP A 115 0.00 -10.18 18.60
C ASP A 115 -1.18 -11.13 19.01
N ASP A 116 -2.15 -10.62 19.77
CA ASP A 116 -3.35 -11.37 20.23
C ASP A 116 -4.22 -11.86 19.05
N HIS A 117 -4.25 -11.12 17.93
CA HIS A 117 -5.02 -11.48 16.74
C HIS A 117 -4.17 -12.11 15.62
N GLY A 118 -2.88 -12.28 15.83
CA GLY A 118 -1.96 -12.82 14.81
C GLY A 118 -1.84 -11.88 13.59
N VAL A 119 -1.84 -10.57 13.81
CA VAL A 119 -1.76 -9.53 12.79
C VAL A 119 -0.40 -8.85 12.82
N GLN A 120 0.23 -8.65 11.68
CA GLN A 120 1.51 -7.97 11.54
C GLN A 120 1.32 -6.49 11.24
N SER A 121 2.08 -5.63 11.93
CA SER A 121 2.21 -4.21 11.60
C SER A 121 3.24 -4.04 10.48
N LEU A 122 2.89 -3.42 9.35
CA LEU A 122 3.79 -3.29 8.21
C LEU A 122 4.40 -1.91 8.07
N LEU A 123 3.59 -0.86 8.19
CA LEU A 123 4.06 0.52 8.05
C LEU A 123 3.12 1.52 8.76
N ILE A 124 3.63 2.74 8.95
CA ILE A 124 2.84 3.91 9.34
C ILE A 124 2.89 4.92 8.19
N MET A 125 1.73 5.32 7.68
CA MET A 125 1.58 6.44 6.75
C MET A 125 1.64 7.75 7.52
N CYS A 126 2.62 8.60 7.21
CA CYS A 126 2.88 9.85 7.91
C CYS A 126 2.39 11.03 7.08
N ASP A 127 1.30 11.66 7.51
CA ASP A 127 0.73 12.86 6.91
C ASP A 127 0.77 14.03 7.90
N GLY A 128 0.90 15.26 7.38
CA GLY A 128 0.82 16.49 8.19
C GLY A 128 2.05 16.77 9.07
N GLU A 129 3.20 16.18 8.76
CA GLU A 129 4.46 16.36 9.51
C GLU A 129 5.39 17.42 8.91
N GLY A 130 4.94 18.15 7.89
CA GLY A 130 5.72 19.13 7.13
C GLY A 130 6.22 18.59 5.79
N GLN A 131 6.80 19.47 4.97
CA GLN A 131 7.31 19.11 3.65
C GLN A 131 8.78 18.70 3.74
N LEU A 132 9.08 17.43 3.42
CA LEU A 132 10.47 16.93 3.39
C LEU A 132 11.34 17.62 2.32
N GLY A 133 10.71 18.24 1.31
CA GLY A 133 11.37 19.05 0.32
C GLY A 133 11.11 20.57 0.47
N ASP A 134 10.86 21.07 1.69
CA ASP A 134 10.59 22.50 1.89
C ASP A 134 11.77 23.36 1.39
N PRO A 135 11.54 24.42 0.61
CA PRO A 135 12.61 25.34 0.17
C PRO A 135 13.33 26.02 1.33
N ASP A 136 12.60 26.34 2.40
CA ASP A 136 13.21 26.85 3.63
C ASP A 136 13.91 25.73 4.37
N SER A 137 15.22 25.88 4.59
CA SER A 137 16.04 24.83 5.22
C SER A 137 15.64 24.54 6.65
N LYS A 138 15.14 25.53 7.39
CA LYS A 138 14.70 25.35 8.78
C LYS A 138 13.37 24.60 8.84
N SER A 139 12.45 24.95 7.95
CA SER A 139 11.16 24.24 7.81
C SER A 139 11.38 22.79 7.38
N ARG A 140 12.30 22.54 6.44
CA ARG A 140 12.68 21.20 6.01
C ARG A 140 13.31 20.39 7.16
N GLU A 141 14.21 20.99 7.96
CA GLU A 141 14.77 20.38 9.15
C GLU A 141 13.67 19.99 10.14
N THR A 142 12.75 20.90 10.43
CA THR A 142 11.62 20.65 11.33
C THR A 142 10.77 19.48 10.81
N ALA A 143 10.49 19.42 9.51
CA ALA A 143 9.74 18.32 8.91
C ALA A 143 10.48 16.98 9.12
N ILE A 144 11.79 16.93 8.90
CA ILE A 144 12.59 15.72 9.13
C ILE A 144 12.48 15.28 10.60
N GLN A 145 12.66 16.21 11.55
CA GLN A 145 12.57 15.93 13.00
C GLN A 145 11.17 15.45 13.41
N ASN A 146 10.11 16.01 12.83
CA ASN A 146 8.74 15.56 13.09
C ASN A 146 8.51 14.11 12.66
N HIS A 147 9.17 13.63 11.62
CA HIS A 147 9.07 12.26 11.18
C HIS A 147 9.86 11.28 12.05
N HIS A 148 10.89 11.73 12.81
CA HIS A 148 11.67 10.84 13.66
C HIS A 148 10.81 10.07 14.66
N ARG A 149 9.84 10.74 15.32
CA ARG A 149 8.93 10.09 16.27
C ARG A 149 8.11 8.95 15.64
N TRP A 150 7.81 9.06 14.33
CA TRP A 150 7.09 8.03 13.60
C TRP A 150 8.00 6.87 13.18
N VAL A 151 9.27 7.13 12.94
CA VAL A 151 10.28 6.08 12.79
C VAL A 151 10.38 5.29 14.10
N ASP A 152 10.47 5.97 15.24
CA ASP A 152 10.56 5.34 16.56
C ASP A 152 9.30 4.51 16.87
N ALA A 153 8.11 5.06 16.62
CA ALA A 153 6.84 4.35 16.77
C ALA A 153 6.74 3.13 15.85
N ALA A 154 7.14 3.26 14.59
CA ALA A 154 7.15 2.18 13.63
C ALA A 154 8.09 1.05 14.06
N ARG A 155 9.28 1.39 14.59
CA ARG A 155 10.20 0.41 15.15
C ARG A 155 9.58 -0.36 16.32
N ARG A 156 8.93 0.36 17.26
CA ARG A 156 8.28 -0.26 18.41
C ARG A 156 7.15 -1.21 18.02
N LEU A 157 6.35 -0.83 17.01
CA LEU A 157 5.27 -1.66 16.49
C LEU A 157 5.75 -2.85 15.64
N GLY A 158 7.04 -2.91 15.29
CA GLY A 158 7.59 -3.97 14.44
C GLY A 158 7.33 -3.77 12.94
N CYS A 159 7.03 -2.54 12.52
CA CYS A 159 6.90 -2.18 11.12
C CYS A 159 8.23 -2.31 10.36
N HIS A 160 8.16 -2.50 9.04
CA HIS A 160 9.35 -2.48 8.18
C HIS A 160 9.61 -1.11 7.55
N SER A 161 8.64 -0.20 7.58
CA SER A 161 8.72 1.11 6.90
C SER A 161 7.89 2.18 7.59
N ILE A 162 8.21 3.43 7.29
CA ILE A 162 7.26 4.54 7.31
C ILE A 162 6.99 5.00 5.87
N ARG A 163 5.75 5.38 5.56
CA ARG A 163 5.41 6.01 4.28
C ARG A 163 5.32 7.52 4.49
N VAL A 164 5.98 8.27 3.61
CA VAL A 164 6.05 9.73 3.64
C VAL A 164 5.67 10.34 2.30
N ASN A 165 5.47 11.68 2.28
CA ASN A 165 5.22 12.44 1.07
C ASN A 165 6.49 13.19 0.66
N ALA A 166 6.81 13.19 -0.64
CA ALA A 166 7.92 13.98 -1.22
C ALA A 166 7.43 15.39 -1.63
N ALA A 167 6.69 16.05 -0.74
CA ALA A 167 6.16 17.39 -1.01
C ALA A 167 7.27 18.43 -0.98
N SER A 168 7.22 19.36 -1.96
CA SER A 168 8.18 20.44 -2.15
C SER A 168 7.54 21.62 -2.92
N GLN A 169 8.29 22.67 -3.17
CA GLN A 169 7.89 23.85 -3.95
C GLN A 169 9.05 24.33 -4.82
N GLY A 170 8.72 25.03 -5.92
CA GLY A 170 9.69 25.54 -6.88
C GLY A 170 9.56 24.86 -8.25
N SER A 171 10.62 24.94 -9.07
CA SER A 171 10.70 24.25 -10.36
C SER A 171 10.78 22.72 -10.20
N TYR A 172 10.61 22.01 -11.31
CA TYR A 172 10.71 20.55 -11.36
C TYR A 172 12.03 20.02 -10.77
N GLU A 173 13.15 20.62 -11.17
CA GLU A 173 14.49 20.24 -10.75
C GLU A 173 14.80 20.66 -9.30
N GLU A 174 14.33 21.83 -8.88
CA GLU A 174 14.49 22.31 -7.51
C GLU A 174 13.74 21.42 -6.53
N GLN A 175 12.47 21.12 -6.80
CA GLN A 175 11.67 20.21 -5.98
C GLN A 175 12.33 18.83 -5.88
N MET A 176 12.89 18.29 -6.97
CA MET A 176 13.57 17.01 -6.97
C MET A 176 14.78 17.01 -6.04
N LYS A 177 15.62 18.06 -6.10
CA LYS A 177 16.81 18.19 -5.24
C LYS A 177 16.43 18.33 -3.77
N LEU A 178 15.45 19.17 -3.46
CA LEU A 178 15.00 19.42 -2.10
C LEU A 178 14.34 18.18 -1.48
N ALA A 179 13.49 17.47 -2.23
CA ALA A 179 12.90 16.23 -1.79
C ALA A 179 13.96 15.14 -1.54
N ALA A 180 14.95 15.03 -2.43
CA ALA A 180 16.05 14.10 -2.26
C ALA A 180 16.89 14.39 -1.01
N ASP A 181 17.16 15.67 -0.70
CA ASP A 181 17.87 16.09 0.52
C ASP A 181 17.12 15.64 1.79
N GLY A 182 15.84 16.00 1.90
CA GLY A 182 15.06 15.63 3.09
C GLY A 182 14.87 14.13 3.25
N LEU A 183 14.61 13.42 2.15
CA LEU A 183 14.49 11.95 2.16
C LEU A 183 15.80 11.27 2.53
N SER A 184 16.95 11.75 2.02
CA SER A 184 18.26 11.19 2.37
C SER A 184 18.52 11.25 3.86
N ARG A 185 18.29 12.42 4.46
CA ARG A 185 18.53 12.66 5.88
C ARG A 185 17.57 11.89 6.78
N LEU A 186 16.31 11.81 6.40
CA LEU A 186 15.34 10.97 7.12
C LEU A 186 15.68 9.49 7.01
N THR A 187 16.13 9.04 5.83
CA THR A 187 16.54 7.66 5.60
C THR A 187 17.77 7.29 6.42
N GLU A 188 18.74 8.19 6.59
CA GLU A 188 19.89 7.97 7.48
C GLU A 188 19.45 7.71 8.92
N TYR A 189 18.48 8.49 9.44
CA TYR A 189 17.91 8.25 10.76
C TYR A 189 17.21 6.90 10.85
N ALA A 190 16.34 6.60 9.89
CA ALA A 190 15.56 5.36 9.85
C ALA A 190 16.44 4.11 9.68
N ALA A 191 17.55 4.23 8.94
CA ALA A 191 18.48 3.12 8.70
C ALA A 191 19.13 2.61 9.99
N ASN A 192 19.40 3.49 10.97
CA ASN A 192 19.92 3.11 12.29
C ASN A 192 18.94 2.24 13.08
N GLN A 193 17.66 2.22 12.70
CA GLN A 193 16.60 1.43 13.30
C GLN A 193 16.11 0.30 12.39
N GLU A 194 16.84 0.03 11.31
CA GLU A 194 16.53 -0.99 10.29
C GLU A 194 15.20 -0.77 9.55
N LEU A 195 14.68 0.47 9.54
CA LEU A 195 13.45 0.85 8.86
C LEU A 195 13.70 1.45 7.49
N ASN A 196 12.73 1.29 6.60
CA ASN A 196 12.74 1.95 5.31
C ASN A 196 11.90 3.24 5.36
N VAL A 197 12.29 4.23 4.57
CA VAL A 197 11.50 5.41 4.23
C VAL A 197 10.98 5.23 2.82
N ILE A 198 9.67 5.11 2.65
CA ILE A 198 9.06 4.88 1.35
C ILE A 198 8.13 6.03 0.97
N VAL A 199 8.14 6.40 -0.30
CA VAL A 199 7.36 7.51 -0.83
C VAL A 199 6.22 6.97 -1.68
N GLU A 200 5.00 7.40 -1.36
CA GLU A 200 3.83 7.17 -2.20
C GLU A 200 3.73 8.28 -3.28
N ASN A 201 3.34 7.92 -4.49
CA ASN A 201 2.90 8.89 -5.48
C ASN A 201 1.54 9.45 -5.04
N HIS A 202 1.55 10.62 -4.36
CA HIS A 202 0.38 11.17 -3.67
C HIS A 202 0.18 12.67 -3.97
N GLY A 203 -0.10 12.99 -5.23
CA GLY A 203 -0.37 14.35 -5.71
C GLY A 203 0.87 15.15 -6.11
N GLY A 204 0.68 16.21 -6.87
CA GLY A 204 1.74 17.05 -7.38
C GLY A 204 2.79 16.30 -8.19
N LEU A 205 4.05 16.71 -8.08
CA LEU A 205 5.14 16.04 -8.82
C LEU A 205 5.41 14.61 -8.37
N SER A 206 5.06 14.22 -7.14
CA SER A 206 5.18 12.82 -6.72
C SER A 206 4.28 11.86 -7.53
N SER A 207 3.19 12.39 -8.13
CA SER A 207 2.34 11.64 -9.07
C SER A 207 2.90 11.54 -10.49
N ASN A 208 4.10 12.08 -10.75
CA ASN A 208 4.85 11.88 -11.99
C ASN A 208 5.90 10.80 -11.74
N GLY A 209 5.73 9.62 -12.34
CA GLY A 209 6.62 8.48 -12.15
C GLY A 209 8.07 8.78 -12.49
N ALA A 210 8.33 9.50 -13.60
CA ALA A 210 9.68 9.91 -13.99
C ALA A 210 10.32 10.84 -12.94
N TRP A 211 9.55 11.78 -12.37
CA TRP A 211 10.06 12.67 -11.33
C TRP A 211 10.41 11.89 -10.06
N LEU A 212 9.48 11.07 -9.55
CA LEU A 212 9.69 10.36 -8.31
C LEU A 212 10.81 9.29 -8.43
N SER A 213 10.89 8.59 -9.57
CA SER A 213 12.04 7.69 -9.84
C SER A 213 13.37 8.46 -9.92
N GLY A 214 13.33 9.69 -10.43
CA GLY A 214 14.48 10.62 -10.41
C GLY A 214 14.91 10.97 -8.99
N VAL A 215 13.97 11.27 -8.09
CA VAL A 215 14.23 11.49 -6.66
C VAL A 215 14.88 10.25 -6.04
N MET A 216 14.35 9.04 -6.29
CA MET A 216 14.91 7.79 -5.76
C MET A 216 16.37 7.56 -6.23
N LYS A 217 16.64 7.82 -7.51
CA LYS A 217 18.01 7.73 -8.07
C LYS A 217 18.96 8.73 -7.43
N MET A 218 18.48 9.93 -7.10
CA MET A 218 19.29 10.96 -6.45
C MET A 218 19.58 10.62 -4.98
N VAL A 219 18.59 10.10 -4.24
CA VAL A 219 18.79 9.62 -2.87
C VAL A 219 19.75 8.44 -2.83
N ASN A 220 19.60 7.48 -3.73
CA ASN A 220 20.47 6.31 -3.90
C ASN A 220 20.84 5.60 -2.58
N GLN A 221 19.87 5.40 -1.70
CA GLN A 221 20.04 4.67 -0.44
C GLN A 221 19.17 3.41 -0.43
N PRO A 222 19.67 2.25 0.02
CA PRO A 222 18.95 0.98 -0.07
C PRO A 222 17.67 0.94 0.77
N ARG A 223 17.57 1.78 1.82
CA ARG A 223 16.39 1.89 2.68
C ARG A 223 15.44 3.01 2.27
N CYS A 224 15.76 3.78 1.23
CA CYS A 224 14.79 4.68 0.57
C CYS A 224 14.13 3.95 -0.60
N GLY A 225 12.82 4.10 -0.74
CA GLY A 225 12.09 3.43 -1.81
C GLY A 225 10.73 4.05 -2.08
N THR A 226 9.90 3.35 -2.83
CA THR A 226 8.56 3.79 -3.19
C THR A 226 7.49 2.88 -2.62
N LEU A 227 6.28 3.41 -2.48
CA LEU A 227 5.01 2.72 -2.31
C LEU A 227 4.14 3.11 -3.51
N PRO A 228 4.29 2.46 -4.69
CA PRO A 228 3.46 2.78 -5.84
C PRO A 228 1.98 2.61 -5.52
N ASP A 229 1.21 3.70 -5.63
CA ASP A 229 -0.25 3.68 -5.55
C ASP A 229 -0.82 3.63 -6.97
N PHE A 230 -1.69 2.67 -7.26
CA PHE A 230 -2.20 2.42 -8.61
C PHE A 230 -3.20 3.46 -9.10
N GLY A 231 -3.76 4.28 -8.19
CA GLY A 231 -4.76 5.31 -8.50
C GLY A 231 -4.26 6.76 -8.43
N ASN A 232 -3.15 7.04 -7.74
CA ASN A 232 -2.71 8.40 -7.43
C ASN A 232 -1.79 9.02 -8.49
N PHE A 233 -2.28 9.12 -9.73
CA PHE A 233 -1.53 9.73 -10.84
C PHE A 233 -2.06 11.10 -11.27
N ASN A 234 -2.67 11.85 -10.34
CA ASN A 234 -3.20 13.19 -10.58
C ASN A 234 -2.10 14.24 -10.32
N LEU A 235 -1.70 14.97 -11.36
CA LEU A 235 -0.70 16.05 -11.31
C LEU A 235 -1.28 17.39 -10.86
N GLY A 236 -2.61 17.48 -10.68
CA GLY A 236 -3.31 18.72 -10.44
C GLY A 236 -3.71 19.46 -11.73
N GLY A 237 -4.61 20.45 -11.60
CA GLY A 237 -5.08 21.22 -12.75
C GLY A 237 -5.73 20.40 -13.86
N GLY A 238 -6.34 19.28 -13.54
CA GLY A 238 -6.97 18.37 -14.50
C GLY A 238 -5.99 17.52 -15.32
N LYS A 239 -4.71 17.53 -14.97
CA LYS A 239 -3.68 16.73 -15.65
C LYS A 239 -3.44 15.43 -14.89
N THR A 240 -3.30 14.34 -15.63
CA THR A 240 -2.94 13.02 -15.10
C THR A 240 -1.65 12.52 -15.74
N TYR A 241 -0.91 11.70 -15.00
CA TYR A 241 0.21 10.92 -15.55
C TYR A 241 -0.32 9.54 -15.99
N ASP A 242 0.32 8.94 -16.98
CA ASP A 242 -0.01 7.57 -17.38
C ASP A 242 0.28 6.61 -16.20
N ARG A 243 -0.77 5.97 -15.68
CA ARG A 243 -0.65 5.11 -14.49
C ARG A 243 0.21 3.88 -14.73
N TYR A 244 0.12 3.27 -15.91
CA TYR A 244 0.89 2.07 -16.24
C TYR A 244 2.37 2.39 -16.38
N LEU A 245 2.68 3.48 -17.07
CA LEU A 245 4.05 3.99 -17.16
C LEU A 245 4.57 4.35 -15.76
N GLY A 246 3.79 5.08 -14.98
CA GLY A 246 4.20 5.50 -13.64
C GLY A 246 4.46 4.34 -12.70
N VAL A 247 3.61 3.32 -12.69
CA VAL A 247 3.85 2.08 -11.93
C VAL A 247 5.14 1.40 -12.41
N GLN A 248 5.33 1.27 -13.72
CA GLN A 248 6.54 0.67 -14.28
C GLN A 248 7.82 1.41 -13.86
N GLU A 249 7.79 2.74 -13.80
CA GLU A 249 8.92 3.58 -13.39
C GLU A 249 9.23 3.50 -11.90
N LEU A 250 8.20 3.28 -11.06
CA LEU A 250 8.34 3.25 -9.59
C LEU A 250 8.64 1.86 -9.05
N MET A 251 8.18 0.78 -9.71
CA MET A 251 8.37 -0.61 -9.25
C MET A 251 9.82 -1.00 -8.95
N PRO A 252 10.86 -0.54 -9.69
CA PRO A 252 12.26 -0.87 -9.35
C PRO A 252 12.69 -0.42 -7.95
N PHE A 253 12.00 0.56 -7.35
CA PHE A 253 12.28 1.09 -6.02
C PHE A 253 11.26 0.65 -4.97
N ALA A 254 10.24 -0.12 -5.36
CA ALA A 254 9.12 -0.46 -4.49
C ALA A 254 9.54 -1.36 -3.32
N LYS A 255 9.01 -1.05 -2.13
CA LYS A 255 9.09 -1.90 -0.93
C LYS A 255 7.75 -2.51 -0.57
N ALA A 256 6.66 -1.91 -1.04
CA ALA A 256 5.29 -2.38 -1.00
C ALA A 256 4.51 -1.66 -2.11
N VAL A 257 3.23 -1.97 -2.28
CA VAL A 257 2.34 -1.29 -3.23
C VAL A 257 1.00 -0.95 -2.57
N SER A 258 0.38 0.15 -2.99
CA SER A 258 -0.98 0.52 -2.61
C SER A 258 -1.92 0.17 -3.77
N ALA A 259 -2.65 -0.93 -3.64
CA ALA A 259 -3.58 -1.39 -4.68
C ALA A 259 -4.92 -0.62 -4.59
N LYS A 260 -4.84 0.70 -4.75
CA LYS A 260 -6.02 1.57 -4.75
C LYS A 260 -6.85 1.35 -5.99
N SER A 261 -8.15 1.16 -5.77
CA SER A 261 -9.18 1.07 -6.79
C SER A 261 -10.18 2.20 -6.64
N HIS A 262 -10.60 2.79 -7.74
CA HIS A 262 -11.62 3.85 -7.76
C HIS A 262 -13.00 3.31 -8.12
N GLU A 263 -13.05 2.43 -9.11
CA GLU A 263 -14.28 1.83 -9.62
C GLU A 263 -14.03 0.37 -9.97
N PHE A 264 -15.10 -0.44 -9.90
CA PHE A 264 -15.08 -1.79 -10.43
C PHE A 264 -16.20 -1.91 -11.46
N SER A 265 -15.94 -2.57 -12.58
CA SER A 265 -16.95 -2.93 -13.55
C SER A 265 -17.95 -3.95 -12.96
N GLU A 266 -19.06 -4.22 -13.65
CA GLU A 266 -20.02 -5.26 -13.24
C GLU A 266 -19.37 -6.66 -13.17
N GLU A 267 -18.30 -6.89 -13.94
CA GLU A 267 -17.52 -8.13 -13.94
C GLU A 267 -16.44 -8.16 -12.85
N GLY A 268 -16.28 -7.09 -12.05
CA GLY A 268 -15.32 -7.00 -10.95
C GLY A 268 -13.92 -6.58 -11.39
N ASN A 269 -13.75 -6.06 -12.61
CA ASN A 269 -12.49 -5.49 -13.09
C ASN A 269 -12.43 -3.98 -12.82
N GLU A 270 -11.23 -3.45 -12.54
CA GLU A 270 -10.97 -2.01 -12.44
C GLU A 270 -10.74 -1.38 -13.83
#